data_2f08d8662cd15e0ce2dcb96513871b7d
#
_entry.id   2f08d8662cd15e0ce2dcb96513871b7d
#
_cell.length_a   1.000
_cell.length_b   1.000
_cell.length_c   1.000
_cell.angle_alpha   90.00
_cell.angle_beta   90.00
_cell.angle_gamma   90.00
#
_symmetry.space_group_name_H-M   'P 1'
#
loop_
_entity.id
_entity.type
_entity.pdbx_description
1 polymer ?
#
loop_
_entity_poly.entity_id
_entity_poly.type
_entity_poly.pdbx_seq_one_letter_code
_entity_poly.pdbx_strand_id
1 'polypeptide(L)'
;MSIVLHGVAAGKGIAIGQAHLITRGTAEVPQYDVSDDLIDAEAARFDAAIKATRKELEQLRSAIPENAPAELGAFISLHLMLLTDVTLSREPVDILKEQKINAEWALKQQSDKLAAQFDSIEDDYLRERKQDMLQVVRRIHNNLVGQSNDLNLNEGLFEDTILIAHDLSPADTVLFKEQRITAFVTDVGGPTSHTAILGRSLDIPSVIGLHNARRLITENETVIVDGINGVLIIDPDEVVLNEYRRLAREYRLHKRELNKLKKTAATTADGINIELLANIESAEDIKTLHNFGADGVGLFRSEFLYLNRDTMPTEDEQYEVYSAIVKKMKGKSITIRTVDLGVDKNPRWFGQNSTPNGSLNPALGLTGIRLCLAEPVMFRTQMRAILRAAVHGPVRMMWPMITSLSEVRQCLIHLDTAQRQLTERGETFGTVSVGCMIEIPSAAMTVGSILKLTDFISIGTNDLIQYILSVDRGDDSVSHLYQPGHPAVLKTIQHIIRTANRMEKSVSICGEMAGDTAYTRMLLGMGLRRFSMNPNNLLPVKNIILHSNTALLETETAKILRSEDSEKTEKLLKLLNSAEHEEERQEQDSPIAQA
;
A
#
# COMPACT_ATOMS: atom_id res chain seq x y z
N MET A 1 -22.50 27.08 13.63
CA MET A 1 -21.87 26.23 14.69
C MET A 1 -21.06 25.18 13.99
N SER A 2 -19.76 25.24 14.08
CA SER A 2 -18.88 24.33 13.36
C SER A 2 -19.07 22.88 13.85
N ILE A 3 -19.27 21.94 12.93
CA ILE A 3 -19.38 20.51 13.24
C ILE A 3 -18.04 19.87 12.87
N VAL A 4 -17.48 19.07 13.78
CA VAL A 4 -16.21 18.35 13.58
C VAL A 4 -16.50 16.86 13.53
N LEU A 5 -16.07 16.21 12.44
CA LEU A 5 -16.15 14.77 12.24
C LEU A 5 -14.74 14.18 12.17
N HIS A 6 -14.57 13.00 12.76
CA HIS A 6 -13.32 12.25 12.73
C HIS A 6 -13.49 11.00 11.88
N GLY A 7 -12.55 10.78 11.00
CA GLY A 7 -12.45 9.62 10.12
C GLY A 7 -11.01 9.14 10.01
N VAL A 8 -10.74 8.36 8.98
CA VAL A 8 -9.41 7.85 8.68
C VAL A 8 -8.71 8.78 7.69
N ALA A 9 -7.49 9.23 8.01
CA ALA A 9 -6.64 9.98 7.11
C ALA A 9 -6.19 9.11 5.94
N ALA A 10 -6.58 9.48 4.72
CA ALA A 10 -6.25 8.72 3.51
C ALA A 10 -5.22 9.43 2.63
N GLY A 11 -5.38 10.71 2.35
CA GLY A 11 -4.41 11.53 1.62
C GLY A 11 -3.95 12.71 2.46
N LYS A 12 -2.62 12.91 2.58
CA LYS A 12 -2.04 13.96 3.42
C LYS A 12 -2.22 15.36 2.81
N GLY A 13 -2.59 16.32 3.64
CA GLY A 13 -2.71 17.73 3.28
C GLY A 13 -3.93 18.37 3.91
N ILE A 14 -4.08 19.67 3.69
CA ILE A 14 -5.22 20.46 4.18
C ILE A 14 -5.84 21.17 2.98
N ALA A 15 -7.15 20.97 2.80
CA ALA A 15 -7.95 21.66 1.79
C ALA A 15 -9.10 22.41 2.45
N ILE A 16 -9.39 23.59 1.94
CA ILE A 16 -10.51 24.44 2.31
C ILE A 16 -11.26 24.75 1.02
N GLY A 17 -12.56 24.44 0.97
CA GLY A 17 -13.32 24.64 -0.25
C GLY A 17 -14.81 24.46 -0.04
N GLN A 18 -15.53 24.38 -1.16
CA GLN A 18 -16.97 24.16 -1.17
C GLN A 18 -17.30 22.70 -1.40
N ALA A 19 -18.22 22.19 -0.60
CA ALA A 19 -18.68 20.81 -0.68
C ALA A 19 -19.52 20.60 -1.95
N HIS A 20 -19.19 19.58 -2.72
CA HIS A 20 -20.00 19.07 -3.81
C HIS A 20 -20.45 17.64 -3.46
N LEU A 21 -21.77 17.50 -3.27
CA LEU A 21 -22.39 16.24 -2.84
C LEU A 21 -22.62 15.31 -4.04
N ILE A 22 -21.89 14.22 -4.07
CA ILE A 22 -22.18 13.15 -5.02
C ILE A 22 -23.40 12.37 -4.52
N THR A 23 -24.59 12.78 -4.96
CA THR A 23 -25.84 12.05 -4.75
C THR A 23 -25.98 10.99 -5.83
N ARG A 24 -25.37 9.84 -5.63
CA ARG A 24 -25.76 8.62 -6.34
C ARG A 24 -26.97 8.07 -5.60
N GLY A 25 -28.17 8.49 -6.00
CA GLY A 25 -29.40 7.99 -5.43
C GLY A 25 -29.43 6.46 -5.53
N THR A 26 -29.74 5.78 -4.44
CA THR A 26 -30.43 4.50 -4.52
C THR A 26 -31.80 4.84 -5.07
N ALA A 27 -31.94 4.89 -6.41
CA ALA A 27 -33.24 4.98 -7.02
C ALA A 27 -34.04 3.78 -6.50
N GLU A 28 -35.20 4.01 -5.94
CA GLU A 28 -36.12 2.92 -5.64
C GLU A 28 -36.30 2.13 -6.93
N VAL A 29 -35.89 0.85 -6.89
CA VAL A 29 -36.00 0.00 -8.07
C VAL A 29 -37.46 -0.33 -8.26
N PRO A 30 -38.12 0.17 -9.31
CA PRO A 30 -39.53 -0.11 -9.54
C PRO A 30 -39.72 -1.61 -9.81
N GLN A 31 -40.76 -2.18 -9.24
CA GLN A 31 -41.20 -3.54 -9.55
C GLN A 31 -42.49 -3.47 -10.37
N TYR A 32 -42.48 -4.11 -11.54
CA TYR A 32 -43.68 -4.29 -12.33
C TYR A 32 -43.61 -5.59 -13.14
N ASP A 33 -44.79 -6.13 -13.45
CA ASP A 33 -44.94 -7.34 -14.26
C ASP A 33 -44.76 -7.03 -15.74
N VAL A 34 -44.10 -7.92 -16.46
CA VAL A 34 -43.84 -7.83 -17.90
C VAL A 34 -44.73 -8.86 -18.61
N SER A 35 -45.53 -8.42 -19.61
CA SER A 35 -46.35 -9.32 -20.40
C SER A 35 -45.51 -10.27 -21.25
N ASP A 36 -46.07 -11.45 -21.58
CA ASP A 36 -45.34 -12.53 -22.27
C ASP A 36 -44.78 -12.09 -23.65
N ASP A 37 -45.42 -11.17 -24.33
CA ASP A 37 -44.97 -10.59 -25.60
C ASP A 37 -43.81 -9.62 -25.47
N LEU A 38 -43.53 -9.09 -24.28
CA LEU A 38 -42.47 -8.13 -24.03
C LEU A 38 -41.27 -8.74 -23.31
N ILE A 39 -41.32 -10.01 -22.84
CA ILE A 39 -40.25 -10.67 -22.08
C ILE A 39 -38.91 -10.68 -22.86
N ASP A 40 -38.97 -11.03 -24.16
CA ASP A 40 -37.74 -11.09 -24.96
C ASP A 40 -37.18 -9.68 -25.25
N ALA A 41 -38.04 -8.67 -25.36
CA ALA A 41 -37.60 -7.28 -25.49
C ALA A 41 -36.92 -6.78 -24.21
N GLU A 42 -37.46 -7.15 -23.04
CA GLU A 42 -36.92 -6.80 -21.74
C GLU A 42 -35.57 -7.51 -21.48
N ALA A 43 -35.43 -8.79 -21.86
CA ALA A 43 -34.17 -9.51 -21.83
C ALA A 43 -33.13 -8.86 -22.76
N ALA A 44 -33.53 -8.42 -23.97
CA ALA A 44 -32.63 -7.70 -24.88
C ALA A 44 -32.19 -6.34 -24.32
N ARG A 45 -33.09 -5.65 -23.57
CA ARG A 45 -32.75 -4.40 -22.85
C ARG A 45 -31.70 -4.63 -21.79
N PHE A 46 -31.78 -5.73 -21.02
CA PHE A 46 -30.75 -6.13 -20.05
C PHE A 46 -29.41 -6.41 -20.72
N ASP A 47 -29.41 -7.20 -21.80
CA ASP A 47 -28.19 -7.50 -22.57
C ASP A 47 -27.54 -6.23 -23.16
N ALA A 48 -28.35 -5.26 -23.58
CA ALA A 48 -27.87 -3.96 -24.05
C ALA A 48 -27.18 -3.18 -22.91
N ALA A 49 -27.74 -3.19 -21.70
CA ALA A 49 -27.15 -2.56 -20.53
C ALA A 49 -25.82 -3.20 -20.11
N ILE A 50 -25.71 -4.52 -20.15
CA ILE A 50 -24.43 -5.24 -19.93
C ILE A 50 -23.37 -4.80 -20.95
N LYS A 51 -23.73 -4.74 -22.25
CA LYS A 51 -22.81 -4.30 -23.31
C LYS A 51 -22.41 -2.83 -23.14
N ALA A 52 -23.32 -1.96 -22.75
CA ALA A 52 -23.05 -0.55 -22.47
C ALA A 52 -22.08 -0.40 -21.30
N THR A 53 -22.32 -1.12 -20.20
CA THR A 53 -21.44 -1.15 -19.01
C THR A 53 -20.04 -1.65 -19.36
N ARG A 54 -19.94 -2.68 -20.19
CA ARG A 54 -18.64 -3.19 -20.65
C ARG A 54 -17.88 -2.14 -21.46
N LYS A 55 -18.53 -1.52 -22.42
CA LYS A 55 -17.94 -0.47 -23.26
C LYS A 55 -17.44 0.70 -22.42
N GLU A 56 -18.23 1.12 -21.45
CA GLU A 56 -17.85 2.16 -20.49
C GLU A 56 -16.59 1.80 -19.71
N LEU A 57 -16.53 0.59 -19.12
CA LEU A 57 -15.35 0.12 -18.38
C LEU A 57 -14.11 -0.03 -19.27
N GLU A 58 -14.27 -0.45 -20.53
CA GLU A 58 -13.17 -0.51 -21.51
C GLU A 58 -12.65 0.90 -21.86
N GLN A 59 -13.54 1.87 -21.99
CA GLN A 59 -13.16 3.27 -22.20
C GLN A 59 -12.42 3.82 -20.97
N LEU A 60 -12.92 3.60 -19.77
CA LEU A 60 -12.25 3.96 -18.53
C LEU A 60 -10.85 3.32 -18.42
N ARG A 61 -10.72 2.04 -18.79
CA ARG A 61 -9.43 1.35 -18.81
C ARG A 61 -8.45 1.99 -19.78
N SER A 62 -8.92 2.40 -20.95
CA SER A 62 -8.06 3.07 -21.95
C SER A 62 -7.73 4.53 -21.57
N ALA A 63 -8.55 5.16 -20.75
CA ALA A 63 -8.32 6.51 -20.24
C ALA A 63 -7.38 6.57 -19.01
N ILE A 64 -7.01 5.41 -18.44
CA ILE A 64 -6.05 5.36 -17.33
C ILE A 64 -4.73 5.96 -17.78
N PRO A 65 -4.20 7.02 -17.14
CA PRO A 65 -2.90 7.56 -17.46
C PRO A 65 -1.78 6.53 -17.24
N GLU A 66 -0.76 6.53 -18.09
CA GLU A 66 0.41 5.62 -17.95
C GLU A 66 1.11 5.71 -16.58
N ASN A 67 0.90 6.79 -15.83
CA ASN A 67 1.46 7.04 -14.51
C ASN A 67 0.45 6.80 -13.37
N ALA A 68 -0.71 6.21 -13.66
CA ALA A 68 -1.68 5.83 -12.64
C ALA A 68 -1.21 4.57 -11.89
N PRO A 69 -1.65 4.38 -10.64
CA PRO A 69 -1.36 3.15 -9.90
C PRO A 69 -1.82 1.90 -10.64
N ALA A 70 -1.02 0.83 -10.60
CA ALA A 70 -1.33 -0.43 -11.29
C ALA A 70 -2.65 -1.06 -10.79
N GLU A 71 -2.99 -0.82 -9.52
CA GLU A 71 -4.21 -1.28 -8.88
C GLU A 71 -5.47 -0.75 -9.58
N LEU A 72 -5.40 0.45 -10.14
CA LEU A 72 -6.52 1.04 -10.87
C LEU A 72 -6.88 0.22 -12.12
N GLY A 73 -5.88 -0.21 -12.88
CA GLY A 73 -6.05 -1.09 -14.04
C GLY A 73 -6.54 -2.49 -13.67
N ALA A 74 -5.98 -3.06 -12.59
CA ALA A 74 -6.39 -4.34 -12.06
C ALA A 74 -7.86 -4.34 -11.61
N PHE A 75 -8.29 -3.26 -10.96
CA PHE A 75 -9.65 -3.08 -10.49
C PHE A 75 -10.68 -3.00 -11.63
N ILE A 76 -10.40 -2.18 -12.66
CA ILE A 76 -11.30 -2.11 -13.83
C ILE A 76 -11.33 -3.46 -14.56
N SER A 77 -10.21 -4.18 -14.62
CA SER A 77 -10.16 -5.52 -15.19
C SER A 77 -11.00 -6.53 -14.40
N LEU A 78 -11.02 -6.41 -13.07
CA LEU A 78 -11.91 -7.19 -12.20
C LEU A 78 -13.38 -6.92 -12.50
N HIS A 79 -13.79 -5.65 -12.62
CA HIS A 79 -15.16 -5.28 -12.98
C HIS A 79 -15.55 -5.83 -14.36
N LEU A 80 -14.65 -5.79 -15.34
CA LEU A 80 -14.87 -6.41 -16.65
C LEU A 80 -15.05 -7.94 -16.54
N MET A 81 -14.29 -8.59 -15.64
CA MET A 81 -14.43 -10.02 -15.39
C MET A 81 -15.78 -10.36 -14.73
N LEU A 82 -16.21 -9.58 -13.72
CA LEU A 82 -17.52 -9.75 -13.07
C LEU A 82 -18.69 -9.62 -14.07
N LEU A 83 -18.59 -8.75 -15.08
CA LEU A 83 -19.57 -8.64 -16.16
C LEU A 83 -19.65 -9.87 -17.06
N THR A 84 -18.63 -10.73 -17.09
CA THR A 84 -18.64 -11.99 -17.85
C THR A 84 -19.14 -13.17 -17.03
N ASP A 85 -19.26 -13.00 -15.71
CA ASP A 85 -19.76 -14.04 -14.83
C ASP A 85 -21.24 -14.35 -15.11
N VAL A 86 -21.58 -15.63 -15.16
CA VAL A 86 -22.94 -16.13 -15.41
C VAL A 86 -23.92 -15.61 -14.36
N THR A 87 -23.46 -15.46 -13.12
CA THR A 87 -24.29 -15.00 -12.00
C THR A 87 -24.80 -13.56 -12.17
N LEU A 88 -24.05 -12.70 -12.86
CA LEU A 88 -24.46 -11.31 -13.14
C LEU A 88 -24.97 -11.11 -14.58
N SER A 89 -24.51 -11.94 -15.54
CA SER A 89 -24.83 -11.74 -16.95
C SER A 89 -26.03 -12.55 -17.43
N ARG A 90 -26.35 -13.71 -16.83
CA ARG A 90 -27.41 -14.61 -17.27
C ARG A 90 -28.49 -14.87 -16.22
N GLU A 91 -28.11 -15.16 -14.97
CA GLU A 91 -29.10 -15.45 -13.93
C GLU A 91 -30.18 -14.38 -13.76
N PRO A 92 -29.90 -13.05 -13.88
CA PRO A 92 -30.97 -12.04 -13.87
C PRO A 92 -31.98 -12.20 -15.03
N VAL A 93 -31.51 -12.62 -16.21
CA VAL A 93 -32.41 -12.88 -17.37
C VAL A 93 -33.29 -14.11 -17.13
N ASP A 94 -32.73 -15.15 -16.48
CA ASP A 94 -33.50 -16.33 -16.13
C ASP A 94 -34.58 -16.00 -15.10
N ILE A 95 -34.27 -15.21 -14.07
CA ILE A 95 -35.22 -14.69 -13.06
C ILE A 95 -36.32 -13.85 -13.76
N LEU A 96 -35.93 -12.94 -14.66
CA LEU A 96 -36.86 -12.10 -15.43
C LEU A 96 -37.85 -12.94 -16.22
N LYS A 97 -37.39 -13.98 -16.92
CA LYS A 97 -38.21 -14.88 -17.73
C LYS A 97 -39.12 -15.77 -16.89
N GLU A 98 -38.59 -16.30 -15.78
CA GLU A 98 -39.32 -17.19 -14.87
C GLU A 98 -40.44 -16.45 -14.11
N GLN A 99 -40.11 -15.25 -13.56
CA GLN A 99 -41.02 -14.47 -12.72
C GLN A 99 -41.83 -13.43 -13.51
N LYS A 100 -41.51 -13.21 -14.80
CA LYS A 100 -42.16 -12.21 -15.67
C LYS A 100 -42.12 -10.79 -15.09
N ILE A 101 -40.95 -10.39 -14.59
CA ILE A 101 -40.68 -9.10 -13.93
C ILE A 101 -39.71 -8.26 -14.76
N ASN A 102 -39.63 -6.96 -14.48
CA ASN A 102 -38.72 -6.05 -15.17
C ASN A 102 -37.23 -6.34 -14.82
N ALA A 103 -36.35 -5.95 -15.73
CA ALA A 103 -34.91 -6.21 -15.65
C ALA A 103 -34.23 -5.62 -14.40
N GLU A 104 -34.65 -4.43 -13.98
CA GLU A 104 -34.11 -3.77 -12.78
C GLU A 104 -34.42 -4.57 -11.52
N TRP A 105 -35.67 -5.09 -11.41
CA TRP A 105 -36.04 -5.88 -10.24
C TRP A 105 -35.41 -7.26 -10.23
N ALA A 106 -35.27 -7.90 -11.40
CA ALA A 106 -34.52 -9.17 -11.53
C ALA A 106 -33.03 -9.01 -11.14
N LEU A 107 -32.39 -7.92 -11.60
CA LEU A 107 -31.02 -7.59 -11.22
C LEU A 107 -30.89 -7.35 -9.71
N LYS A 108 -31.88 -6.64 -9.11
CA LYS A 108 -31.90 -6.39 -7.66
C LYS A 108 -32.02 -7.70 -6.87
N GLN A 109 -32.96 -8.59 -7.24
CA GLN A 109 -33.11 -9.88 -6.56
C GLN A 109 -31.81 -10.70 -6.61
N GLN A 110 -31.16 -10.75 -7.75
CA GLN A 110 -29.89 -11.45 -7.89
C GLN A 110 -28.77 -10.81 -7.07
N SER A 111 -28.71 -9.48 -7.07
CA SER A 111 -27.75 -8.73 -6.25
C SER A 111 -27.94 -9.00 -4.75
N ASP A 112 -29.19 -8.98 -4.26
CA ASP A 112 -29.51 -9.25 -2.86
C ASP A 112 -29.14 -10.69 -2.47
N LYS A 113 -29.39 -11.67 -3.37
CA LYS A 113 -28.97 -13.07 -3.19
C LYS A 113 -27.44 -13.21 -3.08
N LEU A 114 -26.71 -12.58 -4.00
CA LEU A 114 -25.25 -12.61 -4.00
C LEU A 114 -24.68 -11.88 -2.77
N ALA A 115 -25.25 -10.72 -2.39
CA ALA A 115 -24.84 -9.99 -1.20
C ALA A 115 -24.99 -10.83 0.08
N ALA A 116 -26.12 -11.54 0.21
CA ALA A 116 -26.35 -12.44 1.34
C ALA A 116 -25.35 -13.63 1.36
N GLN A 117 -24.94 -14.12 0.19
CA GLN A 117 -23.90 -15.15 0.11
C GLN A 117 -22.54 -14.62 0.59
N PHE A 118 -22.16 -13.42 0.18
CA PHE A 118 -20.92 -12.77 0.67
C PHE A 118 -20.98 -12.49 2.17
N ASP A 119 -22.14 -12.08 2.70
CA ASP A 119 -22.30 -11.83 4.15
C ASP A 119 -22.20 -13.11 5.00
N SER A 120 -22.46 -14.28 4.40
CA SER A 120 -22.31 -15.59 5.08
C SER A 120 -20.85 -16.08 5.12
N ILE A 121 -19.94 -15.41 4.44
CA ILE A 121 -18.51 -15.77 4.38
C ILE A 121 -17.78 -15.05 5.51
N GLU A 122 -17.06 -15.78 6.35
CA GLU A 122 -16.29 -15.24 7.48
C GLU A 122 -14.98 -14.53 7.08
N ASP A 123 -14.64 -14.53 5.80
CA ASP A 123 -13.41 -13.96 5.24
C ASP A 123 -13.58 -12.49 4.87
N ASP A 124 -12.81 -11.60 5.51
CA ASP A 124 -12.85 -10.15 5.29
C ASP A 124 -12.46 -9.74 3.86
N TYR A 125 -11.53 -10.46 3.23
CA TYR A 125 -11.13 -10.21 1.85
C TYR A 125 -12.27 -10.50 0.86
N LEU A 126 -13.01 -11.59 1.07
CA LEU A 126 -14.18 -11.92 0.26
C LEU A 126 -15.34 -10.95 0.54
N ARG A 127 -15.42 -10.41 1.75
CA ARG A 127 -16.41 -9.37 2.11
C ARG A 127 -16.14 -8.06 1.36
N GLU A 128 -14.88 -7.69 1.11
CA GLU A 128 -14.53 -6.55 0.25
C GLU A 128 -14.99 -6.76 -1.20
N ARG A 129 -14.97 -7.99 -1.71
CA ARG A 129 -15.47 -8.34 -3.05
C ARG A 129 -16.97 -8.11 -3.24
N LYS A 130 -17.74 -8.13 -2.15
CA LYS A 130 -19.14 -7.70 -2.15
C LYS A 130 -19.29 -6.27 -2.69
N GLN A 131 -18.40 -5.37 -2.27
CA GLN A 131 -18.45 -3.96 -2.72
C GLN A 131 -18.16 -3.85 -4.22
N ASP A 132 -17.19 -4.61 -4.74
CA ASP A 132 -16.88 -4.64 -6.17
C ASP A 132 -18.09 -5.11 -6.99
N MET A 133 -18.74 -6.19 -6.56
CA MET A 133 -19.95 -6.72 -7.19
C MET A 133 -21.08 -5.69 -7.16
N LEU A 134 -21.32 -5.05 -6.01
CA LEU A 134 -22.36 -4.03 -5.87
C LEU A 134 -22.09 -2.81 -6.76
N GLN A 135 -20.85 -2.42 -6.97
CA GLN A 135 -20.47 -1.35 -7.89
C GLN A 135 -20.77 -1.72 -9.35
N VAL A 136 -20.48 -2.95 -9.77
CA VAL A 136 -20.82 -3.44 -11.11
C VAL A 136 -22.35 -3.49 -11.32
N VAL A 137 -23.09 -4.04 -10.35
CA VAL A 137 -24.56 -4.08 -10.37
C VAL A 137 -25.15 -2.67 -10.52
N ARG A 138 -24.63 -1.70 -9.78
CA ARG A 138 -25.06 -0.31 -9.87
C ARG A 138 -24.85 0.28 -11.26
N ARG A 139 -23.70 0.00 -11.92
CA ARG A 139 -23.44 0.46 -13.29
C ARG A 139 -24.41 -0.14 -14.29
N ILE A 140 -24.69 -1.45 -14.16
CA ILE A 140 -25.71 -2.12 -14.99
C ILE A 140 -27.07 -1.47 -14.78
N HIS A 141 -27.48 -1.23 -13.53
CA HIS A 141 -28.75 -0.59 -13.19
C HIS A 141 -28.87 0.82 -13.80
N ASN A 142 -27.82 1.65 -13.67
CA ASN A 142 -27.82 3.00 -14.23
C ASN A 142 -27.99 2.96 -15.76
N ASN A 143 -27.30 2.03 -16.43
CA ASN A 143 -27.45 1.84 -17.87
C ASN A 143 -28.87 1.32 -18.26
N LEU A 144 -29.53 0.52 -17.39
CA LEU A 144 -30.90 0.10 -17.59
C LEU A 144 -31.89 1.26 -17.53
N VAL A 145 -31.71 2.18 -16.58
CA VAL A 145 -32.61 3.35 -16.40
C VAL A 145 -32.19 4.56 -17.24
N GLY A 146 -31.14 4.43 -18.07
CA GLY A 146 -30.67 5.52 -18.92
C GLY A 146 -29.99 6.67 -18.15
N GLN A 147 -29.54 6.41 -16.94
CA GLN A 147 -28.76 7.37 -16.15
C GLN A 147 -27.28 7.26 -16.51
N SER A 148 -26.60 8.40 -16.64
CA SER A 148 -25.13 8.39 -16.84
C SER A 148 -24.43 7.84 -15.60
N ASN A 149 -23.46 6.95 -15.82
CA ASN A 149 -22.52 6.51 -14.78
C ASN A 149 -21.38 7.51 -14.59
N ASP A 150 -21.22 8.44 -15.53
CA ASP A 150 -20.24 9.50 -15.40
C ASP A 150 -20.66 10.42 -14.26
N LEU A 151 -19.69 10.77 -13.43
CA LEU A 151 -19.83 11.90 -12.55
C LEU A 151 -20.04 13.12 -13.48
N ASN A 152 -21.30 13.59 -13.61
CA ASN A 152 -21.60 14.83 -14.32
C ASN A 152 -21.02 16.00 -13.51
N LEU A 153 -19.69 16.06 -13.47
CA LEU A 153 -18.94 17.13 -12.82
C LEU A 153 -18.81 18.36 -13.77
N ASN A 154 -19.45 18.31 -14.95
CA ASN A 154 -19.25 19.30 -16.03
C ASN A 154 -20.00 20.62 -15.83
N GLU A 155 -20.92 20.71 -14.86
CA GLU A 155 -21.65 21.97 -14.62
C GLU A 155 -21.35 22.46 -13.18
N GLY A 156 -20.41 23.40 -13.04
CA GLY A 156 -20.27 24.21 -11.82
C GLY A 156 -19.15 23.83 -10.87
N LEU A 157 -18.13 23.06 -11.28
CA LEU A 157 -16.93 22.88 -10.45
C LEU A 157 -16.09 24.16 -10.41
N PHE A 158 -15.98 24.73 -9.23
CA PHE A 158 -15.09 25.88 -8.94
C PHE A 158 -13.67 25.40 -8.59
N GLU A 159 -12.70 26.31 -8.61
CA GLU A 159 -11.29 25.98 -8.37
C GLU A 159 -10.99 25.33 -7.00
N ASP A 160 -11.94 25.34 -6.04
CA ASP A 160 -11.78 24.82 -4.68
C ASP A 160 -12.86 23.80 -4.30
N THR A 161 -13.25 22.90 -5.23
CA THR A 161 -14.30 21.91 -4.98
C THR A 161 -13.77 20.74 -4.14
N ILE A 162 -14.51 20.41 -3.08
CA ILE A 162 -14.31 19.23 -2.22
C ILE A 162 -15.43 18.24 -2.45
N LEU A 163 -15.10 17.04 -2.90
CA LEU A 163 -16.09 15.99 -3.16
C LEU A 163 -16.51 15.28 -1.88
N ILE A 164 -17.83 15.18 -1.69
CA ILE A 164 -18.42 14.44 -0.57
C ILE A 164 -19.24 13.28 -1.16
N ALA A 165 -18.80 12.06 -0.93
CA ALA A 165 -19.43 10.85 -1.48
C ALA A 165 -19.76 9.83 -0.38
N HIS A 166 -20.66 8.89 -0.70
CA HIS A 166 -20.82 7.72 0.17
C HIS A 166 -19.62 6.80 0.06
N ASP A 167 -19.23 6.51 -1.17
CA ASP A 167 -18.05 5.74 -1.55
C ASP A 167 -17.58 6.22 -2.92
N LEU A 168 -16.30 6.03 -3.20
CA LEU A 168 -15.70 6.38 -4.47
C LEU A 168 -15.09 5.14 -5.10
N SER A 169 -15.48 4.89 -6.35
CA SER A 169 -14.83 3.83 -7.11
C SER A 169 -13.51 4.33 -7.69
N PRO A 170 -12.56 3.42 -7.97
CA PRO A 170 -11.33 3.76 -8.68
C PRO A 170 -11.58 4.42 -10.04
N ALA A 171 -12.68 4.07 -10.71
CA ALA A 171 -13.09 4.70 -11.97
C ALA A 171 -13.42 6.19 -11.80
N ASP A 172 -14.02 6.57 -10.66
CA ASP A 172 -14.32 7.97 -10.35
C ASP A 172 -13.05 8.81 -10.17
N THR A 173 -11.99 8.20 -9.67
CA THR A 173 -10.73 8.90 -9.39
C THR A 173 -9.89 9.19 -10.61
N VAL A 174 -10.10 8.47 -11.73
CA VAL A 174 -9.50 8.82 -13.03
C VAL A 174 -9.91 10.23 -13.43
N LEU A 175 -11.17 10.59 -13.16
CA LEU A 175 -11.73 11.90 -13.50
C LEU A 175 -11.19 13.03 -12.61
N PHE A 176 -10.68 12.75 -11.41
CA PHE A 176 -10.23 13.77 -10.47
C PHE A 176 -9.04 14.60 -10.98
N LYS A 177 -8.12 13.98 -11.75
CA LYS A 177 -6.98 14.70 -12.34
C LYS A 177 -7.39 15.69 -13.42
N GLU A 178 -8.47 15.40 -14.13
CA GLU A 178 -8.96 16.25 -15.20
C GLU A 178 -9.79 17.43 -14.67
N GLN A 179 -10.38 17.30 -13.48
CA GLN A 179 -11.43 18.18 -12.96
C GLN A 179 -11.02 19.05 -11.75
N ARG A 180 -9.72 19.21 -11.45
CA ARG A 180 -9.19 20.13 -10.42
C ARG A 180 -9.80 19.96 -9.02
N ILE A 181 -10.13 18.73 -8.63
CA ILE A 181 -10.65 18.44 -7.30
C ILE A 181 -9.56 18.66 -6.26
N THR A 182 -9.89 19.44 -5.23
CA THR A 182 -8.93 19.86 -4.20
C THR A 182 -8.83 18.86 -3.05
N ALA A 183 -9.92 18.16 -2.74
CA ALA A 183 -10.00 17.12 -1.71
C ALA A 183 -11.22 16.22 -1.93
N PHE A 184 -11.25 15.08 -1.26
CA PHE A 184 -12.45 14.27 -1.20
C PHE A 184 -12.68 13.66 0.19
N VAL A 185 -13.92 13.31 0.44
CA VAL A 185 -14.39 12.73 1.71
C VAL A 185 -15.38 11.62 1.42
N THR A 186 -15.32 10.52 2.20
CA THR A 186 -16.29 9.43 2.06
C THR A 186 -16.91 9.00 3.40
N ASP A 187 -18.19 8.59 3.35
CA ASP A 187 -18.91 8.04 4.51
C ASP A 187 -18.35 6.67 4.91
N VAL A 188 -17.96 5.84 3.94
CA VAL A 188 -17.41 4.50 4.17
C VAL A 188 -15.93 4.42 3.74
N GLY A 189 -15.26 3.35 4.16
CA GLY A 189 -13.87 3.06 3.84
C GLY A 189 -13.00 2.93 5.08
N GLY A 190 -12.12 1.93 5.08
CA GLY A 190 -11.10 1.71 6.10
C GLY A 190 -9.69 2.03 5.59
N PRO A 191 -8.66 1.90 6.42
CA PRO A 191 -7.27 2.22 6.06
C PRO A 191 -6.72 1.44 4.85
N THR A 192 -7.27 0.26 4.60
CA THR A 192 -6.91 -0.65 3.50
C THR A 192 -7.82 -0.54 2.29
N SER A 193 -8.91 0.24 2.38
CA SER A 193 -9.87 0.38 1.29
C SER A 193 -9.24 0.97 0.02
N HIS A 194 -9.81 0.65 -1.14
CA HIS A 194 -9.39 1.19 -2.44
C HIS A 194 -9.38 2.72 -2.43
N THR A 195 -10.36 3.34 -1.78
CA THR A 195 -10.46 4.80 -1.62
C THR A 195 -9.29 5.37 -0.81
N ALA A 196 -8.82 4.65 0.23
CA ALA A 196 -7.64 5.04 1.01
C ALA A 196 -6.35 4.94 0.19
N ILE A 197 -6.20 3.86 -0.58
CA ILE A 197 -5.05 3.65 -1.47
C ILE A 197 -4.98 4.77 -2.51
N LEU A 198 -6.13 5.12 -3.09
CA LEU A 198 -6.23 6.20 -4.08
C LEU A 198 -5.91 7.59 -3.50
N GLY A 199 -6.42 7.92 -2.31
CA GLY A 199 -6.09 9.18 -1.61
C GLY A 199 -4.58 9.36 -1.43
N ARG A 200 -3.91 8.28 -0.99
CA ARG A 200 -2.45 8.26 -0.85
C ARG A 200 -1.71 8.40 -2.18
N SER A 201 -2.18 7.74 -3.23
CA SER A 201 -1.50 7.73 -4.53
C SER A 201 -1.69 9.00 -5.34
N LEU A 202 -2.84 9.66 -5.20
CA LEU A 202 -3.15 10.92 -5.91
C LEU A 202 -2.56 12.15 -5.23
N ASP A 203 -2.05 12.00 -3.98
CA ASP A 203 -1.51 13.11 -3.17
C ASP A 203 -2.54 14.25 -2.97
N ILE A 204 -3.82 13.87 -2.85
CA ILE A 204 -4.97 14.76 -2.63
C ILE A 204 -5.45 14.60 -1.18
N PRO A 205 -5.64 15.69 -0.41
CA PRO A 205 -6.18 15.64 0.95
C PRO A 205 -7.48 14.84 1.00
N SER A 206 -7.56 13.83 1.86
CA SER A 206 -8.74 12.99 1.92
C SER A 206 -8.96 12.36 3.30
N VAL A 207 -10.23 12.29 3.68
CA VAL A 207 -10.71 11.67 4.93
C VAL A 207 -11.82 10.70 4.58
N ILE A 208 -11.73 9.47 5.07
CA ILE A 208 -12.66 8.39 4.77
C ILE A 208 -13.27 7.80 6.04
N GLY A 209 -14.37 7.06 5.91
CA GLY A 209 -15.01 6.41 7.06
C GLY A 209 -15.73 7.37 8.01
N LEU A 210 -16.30 8.46 7.52
CA LEU A 210 -17.00 9.47 8.32
C LEU A 210 -18.45 9.09 8.66
N HIS A 211 -18.96 8.00 8.13
CA HIS A 211 -20.26 7.39 8.34
C HIS A 211 -21.48 8.23 7.91
N ASN A 212 -21.58 9.50 8.25
CA ASN A 212 -22.76 10.35 8.03
C ASN A 212 -22.43 11.73 7.46
N ALA A 213 -21.25 11.96 6.90
CA ALA A 213 -20.84 13.29 6.40
C ALA A 213 -21.84 13.86 5.40
N ARG A 214 -22.30 13.06 4.42
CA ARG A 214 -23.29 13.49 3.40
C ARG A 214 -24.63 13.95 3.96
N ARG A 215 -25.02 13.49 5.15
CA ARG A 215 -26.30 13.89 5.77
C ARG A 215 -26.21 15.22 6.51
N LEU A 216 -25.00 15.60 6.88
CA LEU A 216 -24.71 16.78 7.68
C LEU A 216 -24.25 17.97 6.84
N ILE A 217 -23.87 17.75 5.59
CA ILE A 217 -23.33 18.75 4.69
C ILE A 217 -24.38 19.10 3.64
N THR A 218 -24.49 20.39 3.32
CA THR A 218 -25.30 20.90 2.22
C THR A 218 -24.44 21.23 1.00
N GLU A 219 -25.07 21.24 -0.18
CA GLU A 219 -24.37 21.59 -1.43
C GLU A 219 -23.80 23.02 -1.35
N ASN A 220 -22.56 23.21 -1.80
CA ASN A 220 -21.80 24.47 -1.75
C ASN A 220 -21.50 25.01 -0.33
N GLU A 221 -21.62 24.19 0.70
CA GLU A 221 -21.24 24.56 2.06
C GLU A 221 -19.71 24.57 2.20
N THR A 222 -19.18 25.55 2.96
CA THR A 222 -17.73 25.64 3.20
C THR A 222 -17.30 24.53 4.15
N VAL A 223 -16.31 23.75 3.73
CA VAL A 223 -15.73 22.66 4.53
C VAL A 223 -14.22 22.72 4.56
N ILE A 224 -13.63 22.16 5.62
CA ILE A 224 -12.19 21.95 5.75
C ILE A 224 -11.92 20.45 5.82
N VAL A 225 -11.05 19.94 4.96
CA VAL A 225 -10.54 18.57 4.99
C VAL A 225 -9.11 18.58 5.48
N ASP A 226 -8.89 18.04 6.67
CA ASP A 226 -7.56 17.80 7.23
C ASP A 226 -7.20 16.32 7.07
N GLY A 227 -6.58 15.98 5.95
CA GLY A 227 -6.11 14.64 5.63
C GLY A 227 -4.83 14.25 6.38
N ILE A 228 -4.28 15.13 7.24
CA ILE A 228 -3.15 14.79 8.12
C ILE A 228 -3.69 14.15 9.40
N ASN A 229 -4.73 14.79 9.99
CA ASN A 229 -5.32 14.38 11.27
C ASN A 229 -6.62 13.55 11.10
N GLY A 230 -7.09 13.34 9.86
CA GLY A 230 -8.34 12.60 9.60
C GLY A 230 -9.59 13.36 10.05
N VAL A 231 -9.60 14.69 9.88
CA VAL A 231 -10.66 15.57 10.37
C VAL A 231 -11.40 16.25 9.22
N LEU A 232 -12.72 16.28 9.32
CA LEU A 232 -13.59 17.11 8.48
C LEU A 232 -14.30 18.14 9.36
N ILE A 233 -14.23 19.41 8.98
CA ILE A 233 -14.93 20.51 9.67
C ILE A 233 -15.97 21.10 8.71
N ILE A 234 -17.22 21.14 9.15
CA ILE A 234 -18.38 21.63 8.41
C ILE A 234 -18.77 22.99 8.98
N ASP A 235 -19.07 23.96 8.13
CA ASP A 235 -19.45 25.34 8.48
C ASP A 235 -18.46 25.95 9.50
N PRO A 236 -17.13 26.01 9.16
CA PRO A 236 -16.12 26.57 10.06
C PRO A 236 -16.34 28.07 10.26
N ASP A 237 -16.23 28.51 11.49
CA ASP A 237 -16.21 29.95 11.79
C ASP A 237 -14.89 30.61 11.28
N GLU A 238 -14.88 31.95 11.26
CA GLU A 238 -13.73 32.72 10.76
C GLU A 238 -12.42 32.46 11.53
N VAL A 239 -12.50 32.13 12.82
CA VAL A 239 -11.31 31.86 13.64
C VAL A 239 -10.69 30.53 13.19
N VAL A 240 -11.51 29.50 13.06
CA VAL A 240 -11.12 28.15 12.56
C VAL A 240 -10.61 28.24 11.12
N LEU A 241 -11.32 28.98 10.24
CA LEU A 241 -10.89 29.18 8.85
C LEU A 241 -9.51 29.82 8.76
N ASN A 242 -9.26 30.87 9.54
CA ASN A 242 -7.98 31.58 9.52
C ASN A 242 -6.84 30.69 10.03
N GLU A 243 -7.08 29.89 11.08
CA GLU A 243 -6.09 28.94 11.57
C GLU A 243 -5.79 27.86 10.53
N TYR A 244 -6.81 27.25 9.92
CA TYR A 244 -6.57 26.24 8.88
C TYR A 244 -5.98 26.80 7.59
N ARG A 245 -6.26 28.05 7.21
CA ARG A 245 -5.56 28.75 6.14
C ARG A 245 -4.07 28.91 6.45
N ARG A 246 -3.72 29.21 7.72
CA ARG A 246 -2.33 29.30 8.19
C ARG A 246 -1.66 27.92 8.08
N LEU A 247 -2.27 26.88 8.65
CA LEU A 247 -1.76 25.50 8.63
C LEU A 247 -1.58 24.97 7.20
N ALA A 248 -2.56 25.22 6.31
CA ALA A 248 -2.47 24.83 4.90
C ALA A 248 -1.33 25.54 4.16
N ARG A 249 -1.06 26.82 4.50
CA ARG A 249 0.08 27.56 3.96
C ARG A 249 1.40 27.00 4.44
N GLU A 250 1.52 26.74 5.73
CA GLU A 250 2.71 26.15 6.35
C GLU A 250 3.00 24.76 5.75
N TYR A 251 2.00 23.91 5.63
CA TYR A 251 2.14 22.60 5.00
C TYR A 251 2.64 22.70 3.55
N ARG A 252 2.08 23.64 2.75
CA ARG A 252 2.52 23.87 1.36
C ARG A 252 3.94 24.40 1.29
N LEU A 253 4.32 25.30 2.19
CA LEU A 253 5.70 25.82 2.27
C LEU A 253 6.66 24.70 2.66
N HIS A 254 6.35 23.95 3.69
CA HIS A 254 7.14 22.79 4.12
C HIS A 254 7.33 21.77 2.98
N LYS A 255 6.27 21.42 2.27
CA LYS A 255 6.34 20.54 1.09
C LYS A 255 7.23 21.10 -0.02
N ARG A 256 7.22 22.41 -0.24
CA ARG A 256 8.11 23.08 -1.20
C ARG A 256 9.58 23.02 -0.76
N GLU A 257 9.86 23.24 0.51
CA GLU A 257 11.22 23.14 1.07
C GLU A 257 11.74 21.69 0.95
N LEU A 258 10.94 20.71 1.32
CA LEU A 258 11.29 19.30 1.13
C LEU A 258 11.61 18.99 -0.34
N ASN A 259 10.86 19.53 -1.29
CA ASN A 259 11.11 19.31 -2.72
C ASN A 259 12.48 19.83 -3.20
N LYS A 260 13.07 20.84 -2.54
CA LYS A 260 14.42 21.32 -2.84
C LYS A 260 15.49 20.26 -2.50
N LEU A 261 15.20 19.37 -1.55
CA LEU A 261 16.13 18.33 -1.09
C LEU A 261 16.26 17.13 -2.05
N LYS A 262 15.49 17.07 -3.12
CA LYS A 262 15.47 15.94 -4.07
C LYS A 262 16.86 15.56 -4.58
N LYS A 263 17.69 16.54 -4.87
CA LYS A 263 19.05 16.33 -5.41
C LYS A 263 20.15 16.40 -4.36
N THR A 264 19.81 16.67 -3.11
CA THR A 264 20.77 16.76 -2.01
C THR A 264 21.12 15.35 -1.56
N ALA A 265 22.41 15.06 -1.35
CA ALA A 265 22.83 13.80 -0.73
C ALA A 265 22.33 13.73 0.72
N ALA A 266 21.89 12.55 1.16
CA ALA A 266 21.44 12.36 2.53
C ALA A 266 22.66 12.15 3.45
N THR A 267 23.33 13.25 3.80
CA THR A 267 24.53 13.26 4.66
C THR A 267 24.17 13.95 5.98
N THR A 268 24.47 13.33 7.10
CA THR A 268 24.24 13.90 8.43
C THR A 268 25.14 15.10 8.71
N ALA A 269 24.83 15.88 9.74
CA ALA A 269 25.61 17.07 10.11
C ALA A 269 27.08 16.73 10.48
N ASP A 270 27.31 15.51 10.98
CA ASP A 270 28.67 14.97 11.27
C ASP A 270 29.30 14.23 10.07
N GLY A 271 28.75 14.37 8.86
CA GLY A 271 29.34 13.93 7.59
C GLY A 271 29.13 12.44 7.27
N ILE A 272 28.21 11.74 7.92
CA ILE A 272 27.91 10.34 7.65
C ILE A 272 26.89 10.24 6.49
N ASN A 273 27.24 9.51 5.44
CA ASN A 273 26.34 9.23 4.33
C ASN A 273 25.30 8.19 4.70
N ILE A 274 24.05 8.50 4.43
CA ILE A 274 22.90 7.63 4.63
C ILE A 274 22.30 7.28 3.26
N GLU A 275 22.09 6.01 3.00
CA GLU A 275 21.46 5.52 1.75
C GLU A 275 19.95 5.46 1.92
N LEU A 276 19.24 6.22 1.09
CA LEU A 276 17.79 6.26 1.07
C LEU A 276 17.26 5.47 -0.12
N LEU A 277 16.62 4.36 0.16
CA LEU A 277 16.10 3.41 -0.80
C LEU A 277 14.56 3.47 -0.86
N ALA A 278 14.01 3.09 -1.99
CA ALA A 278 12.55 3.01 -2.16
C ALA A 278 12.05 1.57 -2.06
N ASN A 279 10.84 1.42 -1.50
CA ASN A 279 10.01 0.22 -1.66
C ASN A 279 9.13 0.42 -2.88
N ILE A 280 9.07 -0.56 -3.78
CA ILE A 280 8.25 -0.52 -4.99
C ILE A 280 7.55 -1.86 -5.22
N GLU A 281 6.47 -1.82 -5.98
CA GLU A 281 5.62 -2.96 -6.32
C GLU A 281 5.53 -3.18 -7.84
N SER A 282 5.82 -2.13 -8.63
CA SER A 282 5.71 -2.15 -10.08
C SER A 282 6.88 -1.42 -10.77
N ALA A 283 7.00 -1.61 -12.07
CA ALA A 283 7.98 -0.91 -12.91
C ALA A 283 7.62 0.58 -13.13
N GLU A 284 6.36 0.95 -12.93
CA GLU A 284 5.85 2.33 -13.01
C GLU A 284 6.36 3.17 -11.83
N ASP A 285 6.52 2.58 -10.66
CA ASP A 285 7.01 3.26 -9.45
C ASP A 285 8.41 3.85 -9.60
N ILE A 286 9.19 3.34 -10.56
CA ILE A 286 10.55 3.83 -10.81
C ILE A 286 10.56 5.29 -11.27
N LYS A 287 9.53 5.74 -12.01
CA LYS A 287 9.41 7.17 -12.37
C LYS A 287 9.30 8.03 -11.11
N THR A 288 8.47 7.60 -10.18
CA THR A 288 8.27 8.25 -8.88
C THR A 288 9.56 8.23 -8.05
N LEU A 289 10.25 7.08 -8.00
CA LEU A 289 11.53 6.93 -7.31
C LEU A 289 12.57 7.96 -7.79
N HIS A 290 12.72 8.14 -9.10
CA HIS A 290 13.63 9.15 -9.65
C HIS A 290 13.23 10.57 -9.28
N ASN A 291 11.93 10.85 -9.19
CA ASN A 291 11.40 12.16 -8.79
C ASN A 291 11.70 12.52 -7.33
N PHE A 292 11.82 11.52 -6.45
CA PHE A 292 12.13 11.73 -5.02
C PHE A 292 13.62 11.60 -4.70
N GLY A 293 14.47 11.25 -5.67
CA GLY A 293 15.91 11.18 -5.51
C GLY A 293 16.40 10.03 -4.65
N ALA A 294 15.74 8.85 -4.75
CA ALA A 294 16.20 7.64 -4.08
C ALA A 294 17.53 7.12 -4.65
N ASP A 295 18.35 6.54 -3.79
CA ASP A 295 19.66 5.97 -4.18
C ASP A 295 19.53 4.60 -4.87
N GLY A 296 18.42 3.89 -4.64
CA GLY A 296 18.14 2.59 -5.22
C GLY A 296 16.78 2.04 -4.79
N VAL A 297 16.54 0.77 -5.09
CA VAL A 297 15.38 0.02 -4.61
C VAL A 297 15.83 -0.93 -3.51
N GLY A 298 15.36 -0.70 -2.29
CA GLY A 298 15.68 -1.54 -1.14
C GLY A 298 14.72 -2.71 -0.95
N LEU A 299 13.52 -2.61 -1.56
CA LEU A 299 12.53 -3.68 -1.59
C LEU A 299 11.68 -3.59 -2.86
N PHE A 300 11.82 -4.57 -3.73
CA PHE A 300 10.82 -4.87 -4.76
C PHE A 300 9.98 -6.04 -4.29
N ARG A 301 8.67 -5.82 -4.13
CA ARG A 301 7.70 -6.85 -3.73
C ARG A 301 7.28 -7.64 -4.96
N SER A 302 7.79 -8.86 -5.10
CA SER A 302 7.51 -9.69 -6.28
C SER A 302 6.17 -10.40 -6.25
N GLU A 303 5.45 -10.34 -5.15
CA GLU A 303 4.16 -11.02 -4.92
C GLU A 303 3.10 -10.62 -5.94
N PHE A 304 3.11 -9.37 -6.38
CA PHE A 304 2.15 -8.84 -7.37
C PHE A 304 2.18 -9.58 -8.71
N LEU A 305 3.31 -10.24 -9.03
CA LEU A 305 3.40 -11.08 -10.23
C LEU A 305 2.61 -12.40 -10.09
N TYR A 306 2.30 -12.81 -8.90
CA TYR A 306 1.66 -14.09 -8.58
C TYR A 306 0.18 -13.94 -8.22
N LEU A 307 -0.26 -12.73 -7.90
CA LEU A 307 -1.64 -12.44 -7.50
C LEU A 307 -2.55 -12.28 -8.73
N ASN A 308 -3.84 -12.52 -8.55
CA ASN A 308 -4.90 -12.34 -9.55
C ASN A 308 -4.67 -13.11 -10.87
N ARG A 309 -4.09 -14.31 -10.80
CA ARG A 309 -3.80 -15.18 -11.95
C ARG A 309 -4.35 -16.58 -11.72
N ASP A 310 -4.76 -17.23 -12.82
CA ASP A 310 -5.19 -18.64 -12.80
C ASP A 310 -4.00 -19.61 -12.97
N THR A 311 -2.86 -19.11 -13.46
CA THR A 311 -1.63 -19.89 -13.67
C THR A 311 -0.43 -19.17 -13.05
N MET A 312 0.54 -19.96 -12.60
CA MET A 312 1.80 -19.46 -12.10
C MET A 312 2.55 -18.64 -13.19
N PRO A 313 3.18 -17.49 -12.85
CA PRO A 313 3.96 -16.74 -13.82
C PRO A 313 5.13 -17.59 -14.32
N THR A 314 5.32 -17.61 -15.64
CA THR A 314 6.44 -18.30 -16.28
C THR A 314 7.77 -17.62 -15.94
N GLU A 315 8.89 -18.29 -16.21
CA GLU A 315 10.22 -17.73 -16.04
C GLU A 315 10.43 -16.48 -16.91
N ASP A 316 9.92 -16.50 -18.15
CA ASP A 316 10.08 -15.39 -19.09
C ASP A 316 9.23 -14.18 -18.72
N GLU A 317 7.99 -14.37 -18.29
CA GLU A 317 7.15 -13.27 -17.76
C GLU A 317 7.82 -12.58 -16.56
N GLN A 318 8.37 -13.35 -15.63
CA GLN A 318 9.10 -12.80 -14.48
C GLN A 318 10.38 -12.08 -14.92
N TYR A 319 11.15 -12.68 -15.84
CA TYR A 319 12.36 -12.08 -16.39
C TYR A 319 12.08 -10.75 -17.09
N GLU A 320 11.02 -10.65 -17.89
CA GLU A 320 10.64 -9.40 -18.56
C GLU A 320 10.40 -8.27 -17.55
N VAL A 321 9.64 -8.55 -16.49
CA VAL A 321 9.38 -7.56 -15.43
C VAL A 321 10.67 -7.16 -14.72
N TYR A 322 11.44 -8.14 -14.21
CA TYR A 322 12.67 -7.84 -13.46
C TYR A 322 13.69 -7.12 -14.33
N SER A 323 13.89 -7.54 -15.59
CA SER A 323 14.84 -6.89 -16.50
C SER A 323 14.42 -5.46 -16.86
N ALA A 324 13.11 -5.21 -17.05
CA ALA A 324 12.59 -3.86 -17.29
C ALA A 324 12.89 -2.93 -16.11
N ILE A 325 12.70 -3.40 -14.87
CA ILE A 325 12.98 -2.66 -13.66
C ILE A 325 14.49 -2.39 -13.56
N VAL A 326 15.33 -3.42 -13.66
CA VAL A 326 16.80 -3.28 -13.56
C VAL A 326 17.36 -2.29 -14.58
N LYS A 327 16.90 -2.35 -15.83
CA LYS A 327 17.30 -1.42 -16.89
C LYS A 327 16.92 0.03 -16.58
N LYS A 328 15.69 0.25 -16.08
CA LYS A 328 15.21 1.59 -15.69
C LYS A 328 15.99 2.17 -14.50
N MET A 329 16.62 1.33 -13.66
CA MET A 329 17.44 1.77 -12.52
C MET A 329 18.77 2.42 -12.90
N LYS A 330 19.23 2.28 -14.16
CA LYS A 330 20.43 2.94 -14.71
C LYS A 330 21.69 2.72 -13.85
N GLY A 331 21.92 1.50 -13.40
CA GLY A 331 23.08 1.12 -12.59
C GLY A 331 22.92 1.27 -11.08
N LYS A 332 21.81 1.80 -10.59
CA LYS A 332 21.48 1.77 -9.15
C LYS A 332 21.04 0.38 -8.74
N SER A 333 21.32 0.00 -7.49
CA SER A 333 21.00 -1.34 -6.98
C SER A 333 19.49 -1.55 -6.79
N ILE A 334 19.05 -2.79 -7.00
CA ILE A 334 17.70 -3.23 -6.67
C ILE A 334 17.74 -4.49 -5.81
N THR A 335 16.98 -4.51 -4.72
CA THR A 335 16.76 -5.70 -3.90
C THR A 335 15.41 -6.30 -4.28
N ILE A 336 15.43 -7.50 -4.86
CA ILE A 336 14.22 -8.26 -5.21
C ILE A 336 13.97 -9.27 -4.09
N ARG A 337 12.82 -9.14 -3.42
CA ARG A 337 12.36 -10.14 -2.46
C ARG A 337 11.73 -11.31 -3.24
N THR A 338 12.15 -12.54 -2.94
CA THR A 338 11.44 -13.72 -3.45
C THR A 338 10.03 -13.76 -2.87
N VAL A 339 9.14 -14.48 -3.54
CA VAL A 339 7.70 -14.43 -3.26
C VAL A 339 7.40 -14.66 -1.78
N ASP A 340 6.58 -13.76 -1.23
CA ASP A 340 6.11 -13.75 0.17
C ASP A 340 4.59 -13.82 0.19
N LEU A 341 4.07 -14.96 -0.26
CA LEU A 341 2.66 -15.27 -0.25
C LEU A 341 2.35 -16.24 0.87
N GLY A 342 1.23 -16.04 1.52
CA GLY A 342 0.61 -17.00 2.41
C GLY A 342 -0.54 -17.74 1.73
N VAL A 343 -0.97 -18.82 2.34
CA VAL A 343 -2.13 -19.62 1.89
C VAL A 343 -3.43 -18.80 1.96
N ASP A 344 -3.46 -17.76 2.79
CA ASP A 344 -4.55 -16.80 2.93
C ASP A 344 -4.82 -15.98 1.65
N LYS A 345 -3.77 -15.70 0.88
CA LYS A 345 -3.86 -15.00 -0.41
C LYS A 345 -4.12 -15.94 -1.60
N ASN A 346 -4.48 -17.16 -1.34
CA ASN A 346 -4.80 -18.31 -2.19
C ASN A 346 -4.80 -18.01 -3.70
N PRO A 347 -3.63 -18.01 -4.38
CA PRO A 347 -3.63 -17.89 -5.81
C PRO A 347 -4.39 -19.10 -6.39
N ARG A 348 -5.30 -18.89 -7.33
CA ARG A 348 -6.14 -19.96 -7.92
C ARG A 348 -5.34 -21.14 -8.48
N TRP A 349 -4.06 -20.91 -8.83
CA TRP A 349 -3.14 -21.95 -9.30
C TRP A 349 -2.58 -22.87 -8.19
N PHE A 350 -2.75 -22.49 -6.92
CA PHE A 350 -2.36 -23.29 -5.78
C PHE A 350 -3.50 -24.26 -5.48
N GLY A 351 -3.48 -25.44 -6.09
CA GLY A 351 -4.55 -26.42 -6.19
C GLY A 351 -5.41 -26.58 -4.92
N GLN A 352 -6.71 -26.82 -5.12
CA GLN A 352 -7.73 -27.04 -4.07
C GLN A 352 -7.39 -28.15 -3.04
N ASN A 353 -6.32 -28.91 -3.24
CA ASN A 353 -5.90 -30.02 -2.39
C ASN A 353 -4.86 -29.64 -1.33
N SER A 354 -4.39 -28.39 -1.27
CA SER A 354 -3.26 -28.03 -0.40
C SER A 354 -3.66 -27.67 1.03
N THR A 355 -4.93 -27.40 1.29
CA THR A 355 -5.45 -27.24 2.66
C THR A 355 -6.92 -27.68 2.73
N PRO A 356 -7.21 -28.93 3.17
CA PRO A 356 -8.59 -29.39 3.39
C PRO A 356 -9.32 -28.61 4.50
N ASN A 357 -8.58 -27.92 5.36
CA ASN A 357 -9.09 -26.99 6.37
C ASN A 357 -8.20 -25.76 6.33
N GLY A 358 -8.76 -24.58 6.07
CA GLY A 358 -8.05 -23.30 6.09
C GLY A 358 -7.16 -23.20 7.34
N SER A 359 -5.95 -22.65 7.20
CA SER A 359 -5.08 -22.44 8.34
C SER A 359 -5.78 -21.51 9.33
N LEU A 360 -5.91 -21.94 10.58
CA LEU A 360 -6.47 -21.13 11.67
C LEU A 360 -5.66 -19.84 11.91
N ASN A 361 -4.38 -19.85 11.52
CA ASN A 361 -3.47 -18.72 11.63
C ASN A 361 -2.61 -18.62 10.36
N PRO A 362 -3.06 -17.95 9.30
CA PRO A 362 -2.34 -17.83 8.03
C PRO A 362 -0.91 -17.30 8.19
N ALA A 363 -0.72 -16.29 9.05
CA ALA A 363 0.59 -15.69 9.31
C ALA A 363 1.62 -16.66 9.91
N LEU A 364 1.18 -17.74 10.56
CA LEU A 364 2.03 -18.77 11.15
C LEU A 364 2.14 -20.02 10.26
N GLY A 365 1.42 -20.07 9.15
CA GLY A 365 1.27 -21.22 8.28
C GLY A 365 2.37 -21.37 7.21
N LEU A 366 1.96 -21.92 6.07
CA LEU A 366 2.79 -22.12 4.89
C LEU A 366 2.86 -20.81 4.10
N THR A 367 3.84 -19.95 4.44
CA THR A 367 4.03 -18.62 3.87
C THR A 367 5.50 -18.32 3.58
N GLY A 368 5.77 -17.39 2.67
CA GLY A 368 7.10 -16.90 2.36
C GLY A 368 8.07 -18.02 2.00
N ILE A 369 9.21 -18.08 2.68
CA ILE A 369 10.24 -19.09 2.39
C ILE A 369 9.77 -20.52 2.62
N ARG A 370 8.85 -20.76 3.57
CA ARG A 370 8.31 -22.10 3.80
C ARG A 370 7.58 -22.61 2.56
N LEU A 371 6.78 -21.76 1.92
CA LEU A 371 6.11 -22.06 0.66
C LEU A 371 7.14 -22.28 -0.45
N CYS A 372 8.14 -21.40 -0.58
CA CYS A 372 9.20 -21.53 -1.58
C CYS A 372 9.95 -22.87 -1.47
N LEU A 373 10.25 -23.33 -0.27
CA LEU A 373 10.93 -24.61 -0.03
C LEU A 373 10.02 -25.81 -0.24
N ALA A 374 8.72 -25.69 0.01
CA ALA A 374 7.72 -26.72 -0.28
C ALA A 374 7.46 -26.84 -1.80
N GLU A 375 7.58 -25.74 -2.56
CA GLU A 375 7.37 -25.65 -4.01
C GLU A 375 8.69 -25.33 -4.76
N PRO A 376 9.66 -26.25 -4.77
CA PRO A 376 11.00 -25.96 -5.28
C PRO A 376 11.07 -25.64 -6.77
N VAL A 377 10.08 -26.04 -7.56
CA VAL A 377 9.99 -25.72 -8.99
C VAL A 377 9.70 -24.23 -9.15
N MET A 378 8.68 -23.74 -8.45
CA MET A 378 8.32 -22.32 -8.40
C MET A 378 9.50 -21.47 -7.94
N PHE A 379 10.12 -21.85 -6.85
CA PHE A 379 11.22 -21.09 -6.24
C PHE A 379 12.43 -20.99 -7.18
N ARG A 380 12.85 -22.11 -7.81
CA ARG A 380 13.95 -22.07 -8.78
C ARG A 380 13.61 -21.31 -10.06
N THR A 381 12.34 -21.34 -10.49
CA THR A 381 11.87 -20.55 -11.63
C THR A 381 12.05 -19.06 -11.37
N GLN A 382 11.65 -18.59 -10.20
CA GLN A 382 11.88 -17.20 -9.79
C GLN A 382 13.37 -16.86 -9.69
N MET A 383 14.16 -17.72 -9.07
CA MET A 383 15.62 -17.49 -8.96
C MET A 383 16.29 -17.38 -10.34
N ARG A 384 15.92 -18.23 -11.29
CA ARG A 384 16.47 -18.15 -12.67
C ARG A 384 16.07 -16.84 -13.34
N ALA A 385 14.83 -16.41 -13.21
CA ALA A 385 14.39 -15.13 -13.77
C ALA A 385 15.17 -13.94 -13.16
N ILE A 386 15.42 -13.94 -11.85
CA ILE A 386 16.22 -12.91 -11.17
C ILE A 386 17.68 -12.95 -11.64
N LEU A 387 18.29 -14.13 -11.74
CA LEU A 387 19.67 -14.31 -12.24
C LEU A 387 19.83 -13.82 -13.67
N ARG A 388 18.88 -14.11 -14.54
CA ARG A 388 18.85 -13.62 -15.94
C ARG A 388 18.74 -12.09 -15.98
N ALA A 389 17.88 -11.50 -15.14
CA ALA A 389 17.73 -10.05 -15.06
C ALA A 389 19.00 -9.34 -14.54
N ALA A 390 19.80 -10.00 -13.72
CA ALA A 390 21.04 -9.46 -13.14
C ALA A 390 22.13 -9.17 -14.18
N VAL A 391 22.01 -9.63 -15.44
CA VAL A 391 22.88 -9.23 -16.56
C VAL A 391 22.78 -7.73 -16.84
N HIS A 392 21.65 -7.11 -16.53
CA HIS A 392 21.35 -5.72 -16.87
C HIS A 392 21.76 -4.70 -15.81
N GLY A 393 22.18 -5.14 -14.63
CA GLY A 393 22.60 -4.25 -13.54
C GLY A 393 22.73 -4.94 -12.18
N PRO A 394 23.08 -4.21 -11.13
CA PRO A 394 23.31 -4.78 -9.79
C PRO A 394 21.99 -5.21 -9.14
N VAL A 395 21.81 -6.51 -8.96
CA VAL A 395 20.64 -7.13 -8.32
C VAL A 395 21.05 -7.79 -7.01
N ARG A 396 20.23 -7.60 -5.98
CA ARG A 396 20.29 -8.27 -4.69
C ARG A 396 19.05 -9.15 -4.55
N MET A 397 19.22 -10.41 -4.19
CA MET A 397 18.12 -11.35 -3.94
C MET A 397 17.90 -11.50 -2.45
N MET A 398 16.67 -11.36 -1.98
CA MET A 398 16.33 -11.39 -0.55
C MET A 398 15.26 -12.44 -0.27
N TRP A 399 15.50 -13.29 0.71
CA TRP A 399 14.56 -14.33 1.16
C TRP A 399 13.74 -13.84 2.35
N PRO A 400 12.38 -13.89 2.27
CA PRO A 400 11.49 -13.48 3.36
C PRO A 400 11.31 -14.59 4.40
N MET A 401 10.76 -14.28 5.56
CA MET A 401 10.26 -15.20 6.58
C MET A 401 11.25 -16.26 7.08
N ILE A 402 12.56 -15.97 7.01
CA ILE A 402 13.60 -16.87 7.49
C ILE A 402 13.48 -17.05 9.00
N THR A 403 13.49 -18.30 9.45
CA THR A 403 13.44 -18.68 10.87
C THR A 403 14.73 -19.35 11.35
N SER A 404 15.49 -19.96 10.45
CA SER A 404 16.64 -20.78 10.80
C SER A 404 17.76 -20.76 9.77
N LEU A 405 18.97 -21.09 10.23
CA LEU A 405 20.14 -21.27 9.36
C LEU A 405 19.96 -22.42 8.35
N SER A 406 19.17 -23.41 8.69
CA SER A 406 18.88 -24.54 7.81
C SER A 406 18.12 -24.10 6.57
N GLU A 407 17.15 -23.20 6.71
CA GLU A 407 16.41 -22.63 5.58
C GLU A 407 17.34 -21.83 4.65
N VAL A 408 18.24 -21.02 5.22
CA VAL A 408 19.25 -20.28 4.44
C VAL A 408 20.11 -21.23 3.62
N ARG A 409 20.57 -22.34 4.21
CA ARG A 409 21.36 -23.36 3.47
C ARG A 409 20.57 -24.00 2.34
N GLN A 410 19.29 -24.29 2.56
CA GLN A 410 18.42 -24.82 1.50
C GLN A 410 18.24 -23.80 0.37
N CYS A 411 18.04 -22.51 0.68
CA CYS A 411 17.98 -21.45 -0.32
C CYS A 411 19.24 -21.38 -1.18
N LEU A 412 20.42 -21.49 -0.57
CA LEU A 412 21.70 -21.52 -1.29
C LEU A 412 21.82 -22.74 -2.22
N ILE A 413 21.37 -23.92 -1.79
CA ILE A 413 21.31 -25.13 -2.63
C ILE A 413 20.39 -24.93 -3.84
N HIS A 414 19.22 -24.31 -3.63
CA HIS A 414 18.31 -23.99 -4.74
C HIS A 414 18.89 -22.97 -5.69
N LEU A 415 19.62 -21.96 -5.18
CA LEU A 415 20.29 -20.96 -6.00
C LEU A 415 21.40 -21.61 -6.87
N ASP A 416 22.28 -22.44 -6.29
CA ASP A 416 23.28 -23.20 -7.03
C ASP A 416 22.64 -24.09 -8.12
N THR A 417 21.52 -24.74 -7.78
CA THR A 417 20.77 -25.55 -8.75
C THR A 417 20.21 -24.69 -9.89
N ALA A 418 19.67 -23.51 -9.60
CA ALA A 418 19.15 -22.59 -10.60
C ALA A 418 20.27 -22.09 -11.55
N GLN A 419 21.44 -21.77 -11.01
CA GLN A 419 22.64 -21.38 -11.79
C GLN A 419 23.12 -22.50 -12.71
N ARG A 420 23.18 -23.74 -12.20
CA ARG A 420 23.54 -24.91 -13.02
C ARG A 420 22.53 -25.12 -14.16
N GLN A 421 21.22 -25.02 -13.89
CA GLN A 421 20.18 -25.16 -14.90
C GLN A 421 20.31 -24.11 -16.01
N LEU A 422 20.64 -22.86 -15.69
CA LEU A 422 20.88 -21.82 -16.69
C LEU A 422 22.15 -22.12 -17.52
N THR A 423 23.22 -22.58 -16.86
CA THR A 423 24.45 -23.00 -17.55
C THR A 423 24.20 -24.15 -18.54
N GLU A 424 23.46 -25.17 -18.10
CA GLU A 424 23.09 -26.32 -18.95
C GLU A 424 22.24 -25.94 -20.15
N ARG A 425 21.41 -24.89 -20.02
CA ARG A 425 20.61 -24.32 -21.11
C ARG A 425 21.41 -23.38 -22.02
N GLY A 426 22.64 -23.03 -21.66
CA GLY A 426 23.45 -22.04 -22.39
C GLY A 426 22.93 -20.61 -22.25
N GLU A 427 22.13 -20.33 -21.23
CA GLU A 427 21.56 -19.00 -20.99
C GLU A 427 22.53 -18.12 -20.20
N THR A 428 22.61 -16.84 -20.59
CA THR A 428 23.45 -15.85 -19.89
C THR A 428 22.74 -15.37 -18.62
N PHE A 429 23.48 -15.32 -17.52
CA PHE A 429 23.00 -14.79 -16.24
C PHE A 429 24.07 -13.98 -15.51
N GLY A 430 23.65 -13.09 -14.62
CA GLY A 430 24.54 -12.26 -13.81
C GLY A 430 24.74 -12.83 -12.41
N THR A 431 25.67 -12.19 -11.67
CA THR A 431 25.86 -12.47 -10.23
C THR A 431 24.87 -11.67 -9.40
N VAL A 432 24.37 -12.26 -8.31
CA VAL A 432 23.50 -11.61 -7.36
C VAL A 432 24.11 -11.68 -5.96
N SER A 433 23.99 -10.60 -5.17
CA SER A 433 24.22 -10.66 -3.73
C SER A 433 22.99 -11.27 -3.06
N VAL A 434 23.20 -12.15 -2.08
CA VAL A 434 22.10 -12.83 -1.38
C VAL A 434 21.92 -12.33 0.04
N GLY A 435 20.69 -12.19 0.47
CA GLY A 435 20.35 -11.72 1.81
C GLY A 435 19.05 -12.27 2.35
N CYS A 436 18.81 -12.01 3.62
CA CYS A 436 17.58 -12.43 4.31
C CYS A 436 16.83 -11.22 4.84
N MET A 437 15.50 -11.32 4.82
CA MET A 437 14.66 -10.45 5.63
C MET A 437 14.65 -11.01 7.05
N ILE A 438 14.98 -10.15 8.01
CA ILE A 438 14.95 -10.47 9.45
C ILE A 438 13.66 -9.88 10.01
N GLU A 439 12.66 -10.71 10.07
CA GLU A 439 11.31 -10.34 10.47
C GLU A 439 10.68 -11.35 11.43
N ILE A 440 11.40 -12.44 11.73
CA ILE A 440 11.01 -13.46 12.70
C ILE A 440 11.94 -13.38 13.91
N PRO A 441 11.42 -13.42 15.16
CA PRO A 441 12.24 -13.31 16.38
C PRO A 441 13.37 -14.33 16.46
N SER A 442 13.18 -15.58 16.01
CA SER A 442 14.22 -16.60 15.99
C SER A 442 15.39 -16.24 15.07
N ALA A 443 15.11 -15.65 13.90
CA ALA A 443 16.14 -15.14 12.99
C ALA A 443 16.88 -13.94 13.60
N ALA A 444 16.14 -13.05 14.27
CA ALA A 444 16.73 -11.90 14.96
C ALA A 444 17.74 -12.34 16.05
N MET A 445 17.36 -13.34 16.86
CA MET A 445 18.23 -13.91 17.91
C MET A 445 19.46 -14.61 17.35
N THR A 446 19.37 -15.21 16.16
CA THR A 446 20.44 -15.99 15.53
C THR A 446 21.09 -15.28 14.34
N VAL A 447 20.87 -13.96 14.21
CA VAL A 447 21.27 -13.14 13.06
C VAL A 447 22.76 -13.24 12.73
N GLY A 448 23.64 -13.35 13.73
CA GLY A 448 25.07 -13.53 13.51
C GLY A 448 25.42 -14.82 12.77
N SER A 449 24.66 -15.88 12.93
CA SER A 449 24.84 -17.13 12.18
C SER A 449 24.34 -16.99 10.74
N ILE A 450 23.22 -16.30 10.52
CA ILE A 450 22.66 -16.01 9.20
C ILE A 450 23.65 -15.16 8.38
N LEU A 451 24.21 -14.11 8.98
CA LEU A 451 25.17 -13.20 8.34
C LEU A 451 26.47 -13.87 7.87
N LYS A 452 26.83 -15.05 8.41
CA LYS A 452 27.97 -15.83 7.91
C LYS A 452 27.73 -16.42 6.53
N LEU A 453 26.47 -16.62 6.15
CA LEU A 453 26.08 -17.23 4.88
C LEU A 453 25.47 -16.23 3.88
N THR A 454 25.27 -14.98 4.30
CA THR A 454 24.61 -13.96 3.48
C THR A 454 25.48 -12.72 3.35
N ASP A 455 25.23 -11.95 2.28
CA ASP A 455 25.96 -10.70 2.00
C ASP A 455 25.36 -9.51 2.72
N PHE A 456 24.04 -9.57 2.99
CA PHE A 456 23.29 -8.50 3.62
C PHE A 456 22.06 -9.03 4.34
N ILE A 457 21.45 -8.14 5.13
CA ILE A 457 20.11 -8.35 5.70
C ILE A 457 19.26 -7.10 5.56
N SER A 458 17.94 -7.29 5.60
CA SER A 458 16.97 -6.20 5.73
C SER A 458 16.01 -6.52 6.87
N ILE A 459 15.70 -5.54 7.72
CA ILE A 459 14.79 -5.74 8.86
C ILE A 459 13.37 -5.44 8.37
N GLY A 460 12.51 -6.45 8.37
CA GLY A 460 11.08 -6.35 8.09
C GLY A 460 10.32 -5.97 9.37
N THR A 461 10.30 -4.67 9.73
CA THR A 461 9.77 -4.25 11.03
C THR A 461 8.30 -4.54 11.22
N ASN A 462 7.50 -4.57 10.15
CA ASN A 462 6.05 -4.81 10.26
C ASN A 462 5.77 -6.18 10.89
N ASP A 463 6.36 -7.22 10.31
CA ASP A 463 6.16 -8.60 10.77
C ASP A 463 6.98 -8.88 12.04
N LEU A 464 8.18 -8.29 12.16
CA LEU A 464 8.99 -8.42 13.39
C LEU A 464 8.24 -7.92 14.62
N ILE A 465 7.57 -6.77 14.53
CA ILE A 465 6.76 -6.21 15.62
C ILE A 465 5.59 -7.12 15.93
N GLN A 466 4.85 -7.54 14.90
CA GLN A 466 3.71 -8.45 15.00
C GLN A 466 4.08 -9.72 15.76
N TYR A 467 5.20 -10.36 15.39
CA TYR A 467 5.64 -11.62 16.01
C TYR A 467 6.28 -11.43 17.40
N ILE A 468 6.99 -10.33 17.66
CA ILE A 468 7.54 -10.04 19.00
C ILE A 468 6.41 -9.79 19.99
N LEU A 469 5.39 -9.04 19.59
CA LEU A 469 4.29 -8.66 20.47
C LEU A 469 3.12 -9.66 20.42
N SER A 470 3.16 -10.63 19.49
CA SER A 470 2.07 -11.60 19.24
C SER A 470 0.73 -10.90 18.98
N VAL A 471 0.75 -9.86 18.16
CA VAL A 471 -0.41 -9.01 17.82
C VAL A 471 -0.63 -9.06 16.33
N ASP A 472 -1.84 -9.41 15.90
CA ASP A 472 -2.24 -9.27 14.50
C ASP A 472 -2.58 -7.80 14.22
N ARG A 473 -1.80 -7.16 13.35
CA ARG A 473 -2.02 -5.76 12.96
C ARG A 473 -3.26 -5.54 12.10
N GLY A 474 -3.78 -6.62 11.51
CA GLY A 474 -5.01 -6.60 10.70
C GLY A 474 -6.27 -6.79 11.51
N ASP A 475 -6.19 -7.20 12.78
CA ASP A 475 -7.32 -7.38 13.66
C ASP A 475 -7.57 -6.10 14.47
N ASP A 476 -8.66 -5.39 14.18
CA ASP A 476 -9.03 -4.13 14.82
C ASP A 476 -9.18 -4.26 16.35
N SER A 477 -9.51 -5.45 16.84
CA SER A 477 -9.70 -5.68 18.28
C SER A 477 -8.39 -5.59 19.07
N VAL A 478 -7.25 -5.90 18.45
CA VAL A 478 -5.93 -5.94 19.09
C VAL A 478 -4.89 -5.03 18.42
N SER A 479 -5.18 -4.43 17.28
CA SER A 479 -4.25 -3.58 16.52
C SER A 479 -3.69 -2.41 17.34
N HIS A 480 -4.43 -1.93 18.34
CA HIS A 480 -3.98 -0.90 19.28
C HIS A 480 -2.79 -1.33 20.17
N LEU A 481 -2.53 -2.64 20.28
CA LEU A 481 -1.37 -3.21 20.98
C LEU A 481 -0.11 -3.26 20.10
N TYR A 482 -0.23 -3.00 18.80
CA TYR A 482 0.89 -2.95 17.87
C TYR A 482 1.69 -1.66 18.11
N GLN A 483 2.78 -1.78 18.87
CA GLN A 483 3.58 -0.65 19.35
C GLN A 483 5.02 -0.72 18.82
N PRO A 484 5.37 0.00 17.74
CA PRO A 484 6.74 0.03 17.21
C PRO A 484 7.79 0.53 18.21
N GLY A 485 7.40 1.43 19.13
CA GLY A 485 8.24 1.96 20.20
C GLY A 485 8.40 1.04 21.41
N HIS A 486 7.85 -0.17 21.40
CA HIS A 486 7.96 -1.11 22.52
C HIS A 486 9.42 -1.47 22.82
N PRO A 487 9.87 -1.47 24.10
CA PRO A 487 11.27 -1.73 24.47
C PRO A 487 11.85 -3.03 23.90
N ALA A 488 11.06 -4.12 23.85
CA ALA A 488 11.50 -5.38 23.26
C ALA A 488 11.78 -5.26 21.76
N VAL A 489 10.96 -4.52 21.03
CA VAL A 489 11.12 -4.25 19.60
C VAL A 489 12.41 -3.47 19.35
N LEU A 490 12.57 -2.34 20.04
CA LEU A 490 13.73 -1.46 19.88
C LEU A 490 15.05 -2.17 20.24
N LYS A 491 15.08 -2.95 21.34
CA LYS A 491 16.24 -3.76 21.73
C LYS A 491 16.58 -4.84 20.69
N THR A 492 15.57 -5.47 20.11
CA THR A 492 15.76 -6.48 19.04
C THR A 492 16.33 -5.84 17.78
N ILE A 493 15.79 -4.71 17.33
CA ILE A 493 16.29 -3.97 16.16
C ILE A 493 17.75 -3.54 16.40
N GLN A 494 18.07 -3.00 17.59
CA GLN A 494 19.43 -2.63 17.94
C GLN A 494 20.37 -3.83 17.90
N HIS A 495 19.95 -4.99 18.44
CA HIS A 495 20.75 -6.21 18.42
C HIS A 495 21.10 -6.61 16.98
N ILE A 496 20.13 -6.57 16.06
CA ILE A 496 20.33 -6.90 14.66
C ILE A 496 21.34 -5.93 14.02
N ILE A 497 21.09 -4.61 14.16
CA ILE A 497 21.95 -3.57 13.56
C ILE A 497 23.38 -3.68 14.09
N ARG A 498 23.57 -3.78 15.40
CA ARG A 498 24.91 -3.90 16.01
C ARG A 498 25.64 -5.16 15.58
N THR A 499 24.92 -6.28 15.45
CA THR A 499 25.53 -7.54 15.01
C THR A 499 25.99 -7.45 13.55
N ALA A 500 25.16 -6.87 12.67
CA ALA A 500 25.52 -6.67 11.27
C ALA A 500 26.72 -5.72 11.11
N ASN A 501 26.70 -4.56 11.80
CA ASN A 501 27.79 -3.58 11.75
C ASN A 501 29.12 -4.17 12.27
N ARG A 502 29.10 -4.96 13.38
CA ARG A 502 30.29 -5.63 13.91
C ARG A 502 30.86 -6.68 12.95
N MET A 503 30.01 -7.28 12.11
CA MET A 503 30.40 -8.25 11.09
C MET A 503 30.70 -7.58 9.73
N GLU A 504 30.66 -6.26 9.66
CA GLU A 504 30.86 -5.47 8.43
C GLU A 504 29.90 -5.86 7.30
N LYS A 505 28.67 -6.28 7.68
CA LYS A 505 27.61 -6.66 6.73
C LYS A 505 26.58 -5.54 6.59
N SER A 506 26.11 -5.38 5.35
CA SER A 506 25.08 -4.38 5.04
C SER A 506 23.77 -4.73 5.73
N VAL A 507 23.21 -3.77 6.49
CA VAL A 507 21.89 -3.85 7.11
C VAL A 507 21.01 -2.69 6.66
N SER A 508 19.76 -2.98 6.30
CA SER A 508 18.72 -1.99 6.00
C SER A 508 17.46 -2.26 6.81
N ILE A 509 16.57 -1.29 6.87
CA ILE A 509 15.18 -1.48 7.32
C ILE A 509 14.26 -1.21 6.13
N CYS A 510 13.23 -2.04 5.93
CA CYS A 510 12.27 -1.90 4.83
C CYS A 510 10.80 -1.92 5.27
N GLY A 511 10.50 -2.05 6.56
CA GLY A 511 9.15 -1.88 7.10
C GLY A 511 8.75 -0.41 7.24
N GLU A 512 7.52 -0.18 7.70
CA GLU A 512 6.95 1.17 7.83
C GLU A 512 7.76 2.09 8.74
N MET A 513 8.39 1.54 9.77
CA MET A 513 9.26 2.30 10.69
C MET A 513 10.39 3.06 9.97
N ALA A 514 10.89 2.57 8.81
CA ALA A 514 11.91 3.25 8.04
C ALA A 514 11.45 4.61 7.49
N GLY A 515 10.17 4.71 7.15
CA GLY A 515 9.54 5.92 6.61
C GLY A 515 8.86 6.79 7.67
N ASP A 516 8.83 6.33 8.91
CA ASP A 516 8.27 7.10 10.02
C ASP A 516 9.33 8.04 10.61
N THR A 517 9.07 9.34 10.47
CA THR A 517 9.96 10.39 10.94
C THR A 517 10.19 10.37 12.45
N ALA A 518 9.24 9.81 13.23
CA ALA A 518 9.36 9.66 14.67
C ALA A 518 10.50 8.72 15.09
N TYR A 519 10.88 7.77 14.24
CA TYR A 519 11.93 6.79 14.53
C TYR A 519 13.26 7.08 13.81
N THR A 520 13.31 8.03 12.87
CA THR A 520 14.51 8.30 12.07
C THR A 520 15.74 8.55 12.94
N ARG A 521 15.66 9.47 13.91
CA ARG A 521 16.78 9.79 14.83
C ARG A 521 17.19 8.60 15.68
N MET A 522 16.21 7.85 16.18
CA MET A 522 16.45 6.63 16.97
C MET A 522 17.23 5.58 16.17
N LEU A 523 16.83 5.33 14.94
CA LEU A 523 17.48 4.36 14.04
C LEU A 523 18.90 4.80 13.64
N LEU A 524 19.11 6.10 13.39
CA LEU A 524 20.45 6.67 13.16
C LEU A 524 21.37 6.44 14.37
N GLY A 525 20.89 6.69 15.58
CA GLY A 525 21.61 6.47 16.83
C GLY A 525 21.87 5.00 17.14
N MET A 526 21.03 4.06 16.62
CA MET A 526 21.33 2.63 16.65
C MET A 526 22.45 2.22 15.70
N GLY A 527 22.89 3.10 14.79
CA GLY A 527 23.90 2.83 13.79
C GLY A 527 23.38 2.36 12.44
N LEU A 528 22.08 2.56 12.14
CA LEU A 528 21.53 2.28 10.83
C LEU A 528 22.04 3.32 9.82
N ARG A 529 22.34 2.85 8.58
CA ARG A 529 22.85 3.71 7.49
C ARG A 529 22.09 3.51 6.17
N ARG A 530 21.11 2.60 6.15
CA ARG A 530 20.34 2.27 4.94
C ARG A 530 18.86 2.15 5.31
N PHE A 531 18.02 3.02 4.73
CA PHE A 531 16.59 3.10 4.97
C PHE A 531 15.85 2.81 3.68
N SER A 532 14.88 1.92 3.69
CA SER A 532 14.04 1.62 2.54
C SER A 532 12.57 1.83 2.89
N MET A 533 11.90 2.69 2.15
CA MET A 533 10.57 3.18 2.49
C MET A 533 9.72 3.49 1.26
N ASN A 534 8.44 3.78 1.48
CA ASN A 534 7.60 4.35 0.43
C ASN A 534 8.23 5.65 -0.10
N PRO A 535 8.27 5.87 -1.43
CA PRO A 535 8.89 7.06 -2.03
C PRO A 535 8.41 8.39 -1.43
N ASN A 536 7.16 8.49 -1.02
CA ASN A 536 6.59 9.72 -0.42
C ASN A 536 7.22 10.10 0.94
N ASN A 537 7.84 9.15 1.63
CA ASN A 537 8.48 9.38 2.92
C ASN A 537 9.98 9.73 2.81
N LEU A 538 10.57 9.61 1.62
CA LEU A 538 12.01 9.84 1.40
C LEU A 538 12.45 11.26 1.78
N LEU A 539 11.72 12.28 1.35
CA LEU A 539 12.10 13.67 1.59
C LEU A 539 11.92 14.11 3.05
N PRO A 540 10.82 13.77 3.75
CA PRO A 540 10.70 14.02 5.19
C PRO A 540 11.82 13.37 6.00
N VAL A 541 12.12 12.10 5.75
CA VAL A 541 13.22 11.39 6.42
C VAL A 541 14.57 12.01 6.07
N LYS A 542 14.81 12.36 4.79
CA LYS A 542 16.03 13.06 4.36
C LYS A 542 16.23 14.36 5.11
N ASN A 543 15.17 15.15 5.29
CA ASN A 543 15.24 16.39 6.04
C ASN A 543 15.74 16.19 7.47
N ILE A 544 15.22 15.16 8.17
CA ILE A 544 15.69 14.84 9.53
C ILE A 544 17.16 14.41 9.52
N ILE A 545 17.56 13.59 8.55
CA ILE A 545 18.96 13.11 8.44
C ILE A 545 19.92 14.28 8.29
N LEU A 546 19.61 15.25 7.44
CA LEU A 546 20.45 16.43 7.19
C LEU A 546 20.70 17.26 8.46
N HIS A 547 19.73 17.27 9.38
CA HIS A 547 19.81 18.00 10.65
C HIS A 547 20.20 17.10 11.85
N SER A 548 20.67 15.89 11.61
CA SER A 548 21.01 14.94 12.67
C SER A 548 22.52 14.77 12.81
N ASN A 549 23.00 14.68 14.06
CA ASN A 549 24.39 14.31 14.38
C ASN A 549 24.38 12.90 14.99
N THR A 550 25.02 11.94 14.31
CA THR A 550 24.93 10.52 14.71
C THR A 550 25.65 10.23 16.03
N ALA A 551 26.72 10.93 16.36
CA ALA A 551 27.45 10.73 17.62
C ALA A 551 26.61 11.16 18.84
N LEU A 552 25.89 12.28 18.73
CA LEU A 552 24.97 12.73 19.77
C LEU A 552 23.77 11.77 19.91
N LEU A 553 23.21 11.34 18.78
CA LEU A 553 22.08 10.41 18.75
C LEU A 553 22.42 9.05 19.36
N GLU A 554 23.65 8.55 19.22
CA GLU A 554 24.06 7.29 19.83
C GLU A 554 23.93 7.34 21.36
N THR A 555 24.33 8.45 21.97
CA THR A 555 24.25 8.65 23.43
C THR A 555 22.80 8.70 23.92
N GLU A 556 21.94 9.46 23.23
CA GLU A 556 20.52 9.59 23.59
C GLU A 556 19.76 8.28 23.35
N THR A 557 20.02 7.63 22.22
CA THR A 557 19.46 6.30 21.91
C THR A 557 19.81 5.27 22.96
N ALA A 558 21.05 5.29 23.48
CA ALA A 558 21.45 4.38 24.55
C ALA A 558 20.65 4.60 25.85
N LYS A 559 20.23 5.83 26.15
CA LYS A 559 19.35 6.12 27.29
C LYS A 559 17.95 5.53 27.08
N ILE A 560 17.38 5.72 25.88
CA ILE A 560 16.06 5.20 25.51
C ILE A 560 16.03 3.67 25.61
N LEU A 561 17.05 3.00 25.09
CA LEU A 561 17.16 1.53 25.08
C LEU A 561 17.34 0.89 26.46
N ARG A 562 17.72 1.68 27.47
CA ARG A 562 17.73 1.24 28.88
C ARG A 562 16.35 1.26 29.52
N SER A 563 15.38 1.94 28.89
CA SER A 563 13.99 1.93 29.38
C SER A 563 13.39 0.52 29.30
N GLU A 564 12.62 0.18 30.31
CA GLU A 564 11.84 -1.07 30.37
C GLU A 564 10.33 -0.81 30.30
N ASP A 565 9.93 0.46 30.34
CA ASP A 565 8.58 0.92 30.34
C ASP A 565 8.24 1.59 29.00
N SER A 566 7.12 1.18 28.39
CA SER A 566 6.69 1.69 27.07
C SER A 566 6.31 3.16 27.10
N GLU A 567 5.63 3.64 28.17
CA GLU A 567 5.24 5.05 28.28
C GLU A 567 6.46 5.96 28.44
N LYS A 568 7.43 5.51 29.25
CA LYS A 568 8.70 6.23 29.41
C LYS A 568 9.49 6.25 28.10
N THR A 569 9.51 5.13 27.38
CA THR A 569 10.18 5.03 26.07
C THR A 569 9.55 6.01 25.08
N GLU A 570 8.22 6.08 25.01
CA GLU A 570 7.52 7.01 24.14
C GLU A 570 7.80 8.47 24.48
N LYS A 571 7.81 8.82 25.77
CA LYS A 571 8.19 10.18 26.23
C LYS A 571 9.61 10.56 25.82
N LEU A 572 10.56 9.63 25.96
CA LEU A 572 11.95 9.85 25.56
C LEU A 572 12.09 9.95 24.02
N LEU A 573 11.32 9.18 23.25
CA LEU A 573 11.28 9.30 21.79
C LEU A 573 10.71 10.66 21.34
N LYS A 574 9.66 11.14 22.00
CA LYS A 574 9.10 12.47 21.74
C LYS A 574 10.14 13.57 22.04
N LEU A 575 10.85 13.45 23.17
CA LEU A 575 11.92 14.39 23.54
C LEU A 575 13.06 14.36 22.52
N LEU A 576 13.50 13.18 22.05
CA LEU A 576 14.51 13.03 21.02
C LEU A 576 14.17 13.79 19.72
N ASN A 577 12.88 13.98 19.44
CA ASN A 577 12.37 14.65 18.25
C ASN A 577 11.90 16.09 18.48
N SER A 578 11.97 16.62 19.70
CA SER A 578 11.53 17.99 20.02
C SER A 578 12.53 19.06 19.55
N ALA A 579 12.04 20.25 19.19
CA ALA A 579 12.86 21.38 18.75
C ALA A 579 13.83 21.89 19.84
N GLU A 580 13.45 21.82 21.12
CA GLU A 580 14.31 22.21 22.24
C GLU A 580 15.61 21.41 22.27
N HIS A 581 15.57 20.15 21.89
CA HIS A 581 16.76 19.30 21.76
C HIS A 581 17.62 19.67 20.52
N GLU A 582 17.06 20.35 19.52
CA GLU A 582 17.81 20.85 18.38
C GLU A 582 18.60 22.12 18.73
N GLU A 583 18.06 23.02 19.54
CA GLU A 583 18.75 24.22 20.02
C GLU A 583 19.89 23.86 20.97
N GLU A 584 19.67 22.98 21.95
CA GLU A 584 20.75 22.46 22.82
C GLU A 584 21.88 21.76 22.06
N ARG A 585 21.55 21.07 20.95
CA ARG A 585 22.55 20.41 20.09
C ARG A 585 23.35 21.41 19.26
N GLN A 586 22.71 22.47 18.77
CA GLN A 586 23.40 23.53 18.02
C GLN A 586 24.30 24.36 18.92
N GLU A 587 23.94 24.58 20.19
CA GLU A 587 24.80 25.25 21.17
C GLU A 587 26.02 24.41 21.57
N GLN A 588 25.87 23.07 21.69
CA GLN A 588 27.01 22.16 22.00
C GLN A 588 27.98 21.97 20.82
N ASP A 589 27.51 22.07 19.59
CA ASP A 589 28.34 22.02 18.37
C ASP A 589 28.91 23.40 17.98
N SER A 590 28.58 24.46 18.71
CA SER A 590 29.13 25.80 18.49
C SER A 590 30.63 25.83 18.87
N PRO A 591 31.50 26.32 18.00
CA PRO A 591 32.96 26.44 18.31
C PRO A 591 33.28 27.28 19.55
N ILE A 592 32.29 28.00 20.07
CA ILE A 592 32.41 28.86 21.27
C ILE A 592 32.33 28.01 22.56
N ALA A 593 31.70 26.83 22.53
CA ALA A 593 31.58 25.95 23.70
C ALA A 593 32.82 25.04 23.91
N GLN A 594 33.77 25.01 22.96
CA GLN A 594 34.98 24.21 22.98
C GLN A 594 36.26 25.04 23.27
N ALA A 595 36.14 26.33 23.55
CA ALA A 595 37.21 27.23 23.94
C ALA A 595 37.10 27.54 25.46
#